data_722a014e8cf5edd73cd7ef713acf2bb0
#
_entry.id   722a014e8cf5edd73cd7ef713acf2bb0
#
_cell.length_a   1.000
_cell.length_b   1.000
_cell.length_c   1.000
_cell.angle_alpha   90.00
_cell.angle_beta   90.00
_cell.angle_gamma   90.00
#
_symmetry.space_group_name_H-M   'P 1'
#
loop_
_entity.id
_entity.type
_entity.pdbx_description
1 polymer ?
#
loop_
_entity_poly.entity_id
_entity_poly.type
_entity_poly.pdbx_seq_one_letter_code
_entity_poly.pdbx_strand_id
1 'polypeptide(L)'
;MNLFKRNKKDENTDEFHKEYGVISNCRYILGKFVKYRKSLILFIITGSIAAASMTYLWSFIGKLVIDMIEQQASSPDKDIKPLLYLTLITSAAELLFMWLNTVSSMKMSVGFTYVRLMIIKERIAKTLGMEYEALETPEMLDRLQKAKRATAGDWQGVQGMMTYMQVMGVQIISVTIAVAIMTTFNPWIILIIVVLSFAQFLFFDYIRKKDKKEMWDAMMPHWRKLEYMENVTTDFSYAKDIRLFGMQKYLAKKQIDVYDEELRHWIKSRQYWIYNTIFAHGISLLRQLIIIGWLVYSVVFNGLSIGNFTLYTASAAAFSNAINEILQALSALRERSAHTDDYRSFMDIPSADDKVQTIPIPPADKYTFEFKNVSFKYRGQEKYALKNVNLTLHAGEKLAVVGLNGAGKSTFIKLLLRLYDVTEGCILMNGTDIRKFDRKEYYELFAPAFQDVMVFAFPVAENVSMKEPFNTDKAEAEKMLRLAGLGDKLDKLEKGVDTELLKVLYDDGVDLSGGEKQKLALARALYKKSKIIVLDEPTAALDALAEFRLYQSFNDLVGERTAVYISHRLSSTRFCDRVAMFKDGEMVEIGTHDSLMEADGAYADMFRVQAQYYVEDKDIFDVPCQEVTSNG
;
A
#
# COMPACT_ATOMS: atom_id res chain seq x y z
N MET A 1 -11.68 29.79 -21.78
CA MET A 1 -10.53 29.80 -20.87
C MET A 1 -10.86 29.33 -19.45
N ASN A 2 -11.99 28.61 -19.26
CA ASN A 2 -12.43 28.08 -17.95
C ASN A 2 -12.53 26.53 -17.90
N LEU A 3 -11.89 25.82 -18.83
CA LEU A 3 -11.85 24.35 -18.91
C LEU A 3 -10.98 23.67 -17.82
N PHE A 4 -10.29 24.47 -17.01
CA PHE A 4 -9.33 23.98 -16.00
C PHE A 4 -9.75 24.24 -14.54
N LYS A 5 -10.93 24.85 -14.29
CA LYS A 5 -11.42 25.04 -12.92
C LYS A 5 -12.43 23.98 -12.54
N ARG A 6 -12.06 23.14 -11.58
CA ARG A 6 -12.96 22.22 -10.87
C ARG A 6 -13.87 23.03 -9.94
N ASN A 7 -15.17 22.70 -9.90
CA ASN A 7 -16.12 23.30 -8.97
C ASN A 7 -15.68 23.07 -7.52
N LYS A 8 -15.37 24.17 -6.82
CA LYS A 8 -15.26 24.20 -5.36
C LYS A 8 -16.66 24.05 -4.77
N LYS A 9 -17.00 22.86 -4.30
CA LYS A 9 -18.03 22.62 -3.27
C LYS A 9 -17.92 21.17 -2.83
N ASP A 10 -17.08 20.95 -1.85
CA ASP A 10 -17.20 19.96 -0.78
C ASP A 10 -16.08 20.31 0.20
N GLU A 11 -16.39 21.29 1.08
CA GLU A 11 -15.53 21.68 2.20
C GLU A 11 -15.74 20.67 3.34
N ASN A 12 -15.10 19.52 3.22
CA ASN A 12 -14.39 18.87 4.30
C ASN A 12 -12.96 18.75 3.80
N THR A 13 -12.23 19.84 3.91
CA THR A 13 -10.83 19.92 3.48
C THR A 13 -10.02 19.03 4.38
N ASP A 14 -9.74 17.83 3.89
CA ASP A 14 -8.67 16.97 4.35
C ASP A 14 -7.37 17.82 4.34
N GLU A 15 -6.93 18.28 5.51
CA GLU A 15 -5.90 19.30 5.73
C GLU A 15 -4.58 19.01 4.97
N PHE A 16 -4.38 17.75 4.54
CA PHE A 16 -3.20 17.28 3.83
C PHE A 16 -3.46 16.87 2.37
N HIS A 17 -4.71 16.92 1.87
CA HIS A 17 -4.94 16.58 0.46
C HIS A 17 -4.59 17.76 -0.44
N LYS A 18 -3.50 17.64 -1.21
CA LYS A 18 -3.00 18.66 -2.11
C LYS A 18 -3.24 18.25 -3.57
N GLU A 19 -3.95 19.07 -4.31
CA GLU A 19 -4.11 18.91 -5.76
C GLU A 19 -2.93 19.60 -6.48
N TYR A 20 -2.13 18.83 -7.21
CA TYR A 20 -0.95 19.36 -7.92
C TYR A 20 -1.24 19.76 -9.37
N GLY A 21 -2.29 19.24 -9.95
CA GLY A 21 -2.69 19.45 -11.33
C GLY A 21 -1.88 18.64 -12.35
N VAL A 22 -2.48 18.45 -13.54
CA VAL A 22 -1.97 17.54 -14.58
C VAL A 22 -0.53 17.85 -15.02
N ILE A 23 -0.23 19.12 -15.30
CA ILE A 23 1.10 19.53 -15.78
C ILE A 23 2.18 19.29 -14.71
N SER A 24 1.88 19.60 -13.44
CA SER A 24 2.79 19.35 -12.33
C SER A 24 3.07 17.85 -12.17
N ASN A 25 2.05 17.01 -12.32
CA ASN A 25 2.19 15.57 -12.24
C ASN A 25 2.97 14.98 -13.43
N CYS A 26 2.76 15.50 -14.64
CA CYS A 26 3.60 15.14 -15.79
C CYS A 26 5.08 15.48 -15.53
N ARG A 27 5.35 16.68 -15.03
CA ARG A 27 6.73 17.10 -14.68
C ARG A 27 7.33 16.21 -13.57
N TYR A 28 6.54 15.85 -12.57
CA TYR A 28 6.95 14.94 -11.51
C TYR A 28 7.37 13.57 -12.06
N ILE A 29 6.56 12.98 -12.95
CA ILE A 29 6.84 11.69 -13.58
C ILE A 29 8.08 11.77 -14.48
N LEU A 30 8.25 12.84 -15.26
CA LEU A 30 9.47 13.06 -16.04
C LEU A 30 10.70 13.13 -15.14
N GLY A 31 10.59 13.77 -13.97
CA GLY A 31 11.65 13.76 -12.95
C GLY A 31 11.99 12.34 -12.46
N LYS A 32 10.98 11.46 -12.31
CA LYS A 32 11.22 10.04 -11.95
C LYS A 32 11.91 9.28 -13.09
N PHE A 33 11.61 9.57 -14.36
CA PHE A 33 12.36 8.99 -15.49
C PHE A 33 13.83 9.41 -15.45
N VAL A 34 14.11 10.68 -15.22
CA VAL A 34 15.48 11.20 -15.12
C VAL A 34 16.21 10.55 -13.95
N LYS A 35 15.53 10.38 -12.80
CA LYS A 35 16.12 9.79 -11.59
C LYS A 35 16.43 8.30 -11.77
N TYR A 36 15.52 7.53 -12.34
CA TYR A 36 15.61 6.06 -12.33
C TYR A 36 16.04 5.44 -13.66
N ARG A 37 15.67 6.03 -14.82
CA ARG A 37 15.96 5.46 -16.13
C ARG A 37 15.89 6.50 -17.24
N LYS A 38 16.94 7.31 -17.38
CA LYS A 38 17.03 8.41 -18.35
C LYS A 38 16.78 7.98 -19.81
N SER A 39 17.19 6.75 -20.18
CA SER A 39 17.00 6.22 -21.54
C SER A 39 15.54 6.12 -21.97
N LEU A 40 14.57 6.12 -21.04
CA LEU A 40 13.14 6.10 -21.38
C LEU A 40 12.72 7.29 -22.21
N ILE A 41 13.27 8.48 -21.97
CA ILE A 41 12.94 9.69 -22.73
C ILE A 41 13.32 9.50 -24.21
N LEU A 42 14.48 8.89 -24.49
CA LEU A 42 14.91 8.58 -25.85
C LEU A 42 13.95 7.60 -26.52
N PHE A 43 13.56 6.51 -25.83
CA PHE A 43 12.63 5.52 -26.38
C PHE A 43 11.22 6.08 -26.58
N ILE A 44 10.76 7.00 -25.72
CA ILE A 44 9.48 7.69 -25.92
C ILE A 44 9.53 8.53 -27.20
N ILE A 45 10.60 9.29 -27.42
CA ILE A 45 10.74 10.14 -28.62
C ILE A 45 10.87 9.28 -29.88
N THR A 46 11.80 8.32 -29.91
CA THR A 46 12.03 7.47 -31.08
C THR A 46 10.82 6.60 -31.42
N GLY A 47 10.17 6.02 -30.39
CA GLY A 47 8.96 5.24 -30.57
C GLY A 47 7.78 6.08 -31.04
N SER A 48 7.61 7.31 -30.54
CA SER A 48 6.54 8.21 -30.99
C SER A 48 6.73 8.65 -32.44
N ILE A 49 7.97 8.97 -32.84
CA ILE A 49 8.28 9.31 -34.23
C ILE A 49 8.02 8.10 -35.14
N ALA A 50 8.51 6.91 -34.76
CA ALA A 50 8.32 5.70 -35.56
C ALA A 50 6.84 5.33 -35.71
N ALA A 51 6.07 5.35 -34.63
CA ALA A 51 4.63 5.04 -34.67
C ALA A 51 3.82 6.02 -35.54
N ALA A 52 4.06 7.32 -35.34
CA ALA A 52 3.41 8.35 -36.16
C ALA A 52 3.79 8.23 -37.65
N SER A 53 5.09 8.01 -37.96
CA SER A 53 5.57 7.87 -39.34
C SER A 53 4.96 6.67 -40.05
N MET A 54 4.82 5.52 -39.38
CA MET A 54 4.17 4.34 -39.95
C MET A 54 2.74 4.61 -40.43
N THR A 55 1.97 5.41 -39.67
CA THR A 55 0.58 5.73 -40.03
C THR A 55 0.49 6.46 -41.40
N TYR A 56 1.42 7.36 -41.68
CA TYR A 56 1.40 8.15 -42.92
C TYR A 56 2.23 7.55 -44.04
N LEU A 57 3.19 6.69 -43.73
CA LEU A 57 4.04 6.03 -44.72
C LEU A 57 3.21 5.24 -45.73
N TRP A 58 2.25 4.42 -45.27
CA TRP A 58 1.32 3.67 -46.11
C TRP A 58 0.49 4.57 -47.03
N SER A 59 0.01 5.69 -46.50
CA SER A 59 -0.77 6.65 -47.30
C SER A 59 0.07 7.28 -48.40
N PHE A 60 1.34 7.59 -48.08
CA PHE A 60 2.28 8.17 -49.05
C PHE A 60 2.76 7.17 -50.09
N ILE A 61 3.02 5.91 -49.68
CA ILE A 61 3.36 4.81 -50.56
C ILE A 61 2.20 4.55 -51.55
N GLY A 62 0.97 4.48 -51.05
CA GLY A 62 -0.22 4.29 -51.85
C GLY A 62 -0.34 5.34 -52.95
N LYS A 63 -0.10 6.62 -52.64
CA LYS A 63 -0.06 7.69 -53.64
C LYS A 63 1.02 7.44 -54.68
N LEU A 64 2.29 7.19 -54.25
CA LEU A 64 3.40 7.02 -55.17
C LEU A 64 3.22 5.82 -56.10
N VAL A 65 2.69 4.72 -55.60
CA VAL A 65 2.39 3.51 -56.41
C VAL A 65 1.31 3.81 -57.47
N ILE A 66 0.21 4.49 -57.05
CA ILE A 66 -0.88 4.83 -57.96
C ILE A 66 -0.40 5.82 -59.04
N ASP A 67 0.30 6.90 -58.65
CA ASP A 67 0.83 7.88 -59.59
C ASP A 67 1.80 7.22 -60.58
N MET A 68 2.61 6.26 -60.15
CA MET A 68 3.54 5.52 -61.00
C MET A 68 2.83 4.54 -61.93
N ILE A 69 1.78 3.86 -61.49
CA ILE A 69 0.94 2.99 -62.34
C ILE A 69 0.25 3.83 -63.40
N GLU A 70 -0.30 4.99 -63.07
CA GLU A 70 -0.95 5.90 -64.00
C GLU A 70 0.03 6.42 -65.07
N GLN A 71 1.26 6.77 -64.68
CA GLN A 71 2.33 7.18 -65.56
C GLN A 71 2.77 6.05 -66.51
N GLN A 72 2.95 4.83 -66.02
CA GLN A 72 3.34 3.67 -66.82
C GLN A 72 2.22 3.17 -67.70
N ALA A 73 0.96 3.30 -67.31
CA ALA A 73 -0.20 2.97 -68.13
C ALA A 73 -0.31 3.87 -69.37
N SER A 74 0.14 5.13 -69.24
CA SER A 74 0.12 6.14 -70.30
C SER A 74 1.39 6.14 -71.18
N SER A 75 2.42 5.39 -70.83
CA SER A 75 3.70 5.30 -71.51
C SER A 75 3.68 4.24 -72.63
N PRO A 76 4.27 4.51 -73.85
CA PRO A 76 4.42 3.50 -74.87
C PRO A 76 5.29 2.31 -74.47
N ASP A 77 6.37 2.56 -73.73
CA ASP A 77 7.29 1.55 -73.19
C ASP A 77 6.92 1.26 -71.72
N LYS A 78 6.34 0.09 -71.49
CA LYS A 78 5.93 -0.36 -70.15
C LYS A 78 7.13 -1.00 -69.40
N ASP A 79 7.74 -0.28 -68.47
CA ASP A 79 8.81 -0.81 -67.61
C ASP A 79 8.32 -0.97 -66.15
N ILE A 80 8.36 -2.20 -65.64
CA ILE A 80 7.93 -2.53 -64.28
C ILE A 80 9.04 -2.31 -63.23
N LYS A 81 10.30 -2.13 -63.66
CA LYS A 81 11.45 -2.02 -62.72
C LYS A 81 11.33 -0.84 -61.75
N PRO A 82 10.92 0.38 -62.13
CA PRO A 82 10.77 1.49 -61.19
C PRO A 82 9.76 1.19 -60.08
N LEU A 83 8.68 0.47 -60.38
CA LEU A 83 7.67 0.05 -59.42
C LEU A 83 8.25 -0.99 -58.41
N LEU A 84 9.06 -1.95 -58.91
CA LEU A 84 9.75 -2.92 -58.07
C LEU A 84 10.77 -2.25 -57.15
N TYR A 85 11.54 -1.29 -57.62
CA TYR A 85 12.47 -0.53 -56.81
C TYR A 85 11.75 0.31 -55.75
N LEU A 86 10.65 0.97 -56.09
CA LEU A 86 9.84 1.72 -55.16
C LEU A 86 9.29 0.82 -54.05
N THR A 87 8.69 -0.33 -54.41
CA THR A 87 8.16 -1.28 -53.41
C THR A 87 9.24 -1.85 -52.51
N LEU A 88 10.44 -2.14 -53.01
CA LEU A 88 11.57 -2.62 -52.18
C LEU A 88 12.04 -1.55 -51.20
N ILE A 89 12.24 -0.31 -51.65
CA ILE A 89 12.70 0.80 -50.78
C ILE A 89 11.66 1.12 -49.71
N THR A 90 10.38 1.17 -50.09
CA THR A 90 9.31 1.49 -49.14
C THR A 90 9.08 0.37 -48.12
N SER A 91 9.18 -0.90 -48.55
CA SER A 91 9.11 -2.04 -47.61
C SER A 91 10.30 -2.08 -46.67
N ALA A 92 11.51 -1.74 -47.13
CA ALA A 92 12.68 -1.62 -46.26
C ALA A 92 12.50 -0.49 -45.21
N ALA A 93 11.97 0.66 -45.64
CA ALA A 93 11.67 1.77 -44.73
C ALA A 93 10.60 1.38 -43.68
N GLU A 94 9.54 0.68 -44.11
CA GLU A 94 8.50 0.19 -43.21
C GLU A 94 9.06 -0.78 -42.18
N LEU A 95 9.85 -1.75 -42.60
CA LEU A 95 10.52 -2.70 -41.69
C LEU A 95 11.40 -1.97 -40.66
N LEU A 96 12.12 -0.93 -41.09
CA LEU A 96 12.94 -0.13 -40.17
C LEU A 96 12.07 0.60 -39.14
N PHE A 97 10.99 1.28 -39.53
CA PHE A 97 10.11 1.96 -38.60
C PHE A 97 9.37 0.97 -37.67
N MET A 98 8.94 -0.17 -38.19
CA MET A 98 8.32 -1.24 -37.42
C MET A 98 9.29 -1.78 -36.36
N TRP A 99 10.54 -2.03 -36.74
CA TRP A 99 11.58 -2.48 -35.81
C TRP A 99 11.83 -1.42 -34.72
N LEU A 100 12.01 -0.14 -35.10
CA LEU A 100 12.20 0.97 -34.16
C LEU A 100 11.03 1.11 -33.19
N ASN A 101 9.80 1.04 -33.70
CA ASN A 101 8.59 1.11 -32.89
C ASN A 101 8.50 -0.06 -31.90
N THR A 102 8.73 -1.28 -32.40
CA THR A 102 8.67 -2.51 -31.57
C THR A 102 9.71 -2.49 -30.45
N VAL A 103 10.98 -2.18 -30.80
CA VAL A 103 12.05 -2.10 -29.80
C VAL A 103 11.78 -1.00 -28.77
N SER A 104 11.35 0.18 -29.23
CA SER A 104 11.03 1.29 -28.32
C SER A 104 9.85 0.94 -27.42
N SER A 105 8.79 0.34 -27.93
CA SER A 105 7.61 -0.07 -27.18
C SER A 105 7.94 -1.11 -26.10
N MET A 106 8.73 -2.13 -26.44
CA MET A 106 9.21 -3.12 -25.46
C MET A 106 10.05 -2.47 -24.35
N LYS A 107 11.01 -1.60 -24.74
CA LYS A 107 11.85 -0.88 -23.75
C LYS A 107 11.06 0.06 -22.88
N MET A 108 10.02 0.72 -23.42
CA MET A 108 9.11 1.58 -22.65
C MET A 108 8.26 0.76 -21.67
N SER A 109 7.64 -0.34 -22.11
CA SER A 109 6.81 -1.20 -21.25
C SER A 109 7.58 -1.68 -20.02
N VAL A 110 8.76 -2.29 -20.23
CA VAL A 110 9.65 -2.73 -19.13
C VAL A 110 10.12 -1.53 -18.29
N GLY A 111 10.41 -0.41 -18.94
CA GLY A 111 10.91 0.79 -18.26
C GLY A 111 9.86 1.45 -17.37
N PHE A 112 8.63 1.54 -17.81
CA PHE A 112 7.51 2.09 -17.02
C PHE A 112 7.22 1.22 -15.80
N THR A 113 7.20 -0.10 -15.99
CA THR A 113 7.08 -1.05 -14.86
C THR A 113 8.23 -0.89 -13.86
N TYR A 114 9.46 -0.78 -14.33
CA TYR A 114 10.62 -0.55 -13.46
C TYR A 114 10.48 0.74 -12.65
N VAL A 115 10.12 1.87 -13.29
CA VAL A 115 9.93 3.15 -12.59
C VAL A 115 8.78 3.05 -11.57
N ARG A 116 7.68 2.36 -11.91
CA ARG A 116 6.60 2.10 -10.95
C ARG A 116 7.08 1.32 -9.74
N LEU A 117 7.88 0.27 -9.93
CA LEU A 117 8.45 -0.51 -8.82
C LEU A 117 9.34 0.35 -7.92
N MET A 118 10.11 1.29 -8.49
CA MET A 118 10.90 2.23 -7.69
C MET A 118 10.00 3.21 -6.91
N ILE A 119 8.90 3.65 -7.48
CA ILE A 119 7.89 4.47 -6.80
C ILE A 119 7.20 3.68 -5.68
N ILE A 120 6.90 2.40 -5.89
CA ILE A 120 6.39 1.50 -4.83
C ILE A 120 7.40 1.36 -3.70
N LYS A 121 8.69 1.18 -4.03
CA LYS A 121 9.78 1.14 -3.03
C LYS A 121 9.83 2.42 -2.19
N GLU A 122 9.73 3.61 -2.82
CA GLU A 122 9.68 4.89 -2.10
C GLU A 122 8.47 4.95 -1.15
N ARG A 123 7.28 4.52 -1.60
CA ARG A 123 6.07 4.47 -0.78
C ARG A 123 6.23 3.53 0.42
N ILE A 124 6.76 2.33 0.21
CA ILE A 124 7.01 1.35 1.28
C ILE A 124 7.98 1.94 2.31
N ALA A 125 9.10 2.51 1.86
CA ALA A 125 10.06 3.15 2.73
C ALA A 125 9.43 4.29 3.56
N LYS A 126 8.58 5.11 2.93
CA LYS A 126 7.82 6.16 3.61
C LYS A 126 6.88 5.58 4.67
N THR A 127 6.10 4.55 4.32
CA THR A 127 5.16 3.90 5.26
C THR A 127 5.89 3.33 6.47
N LEU A 128 7.03 2.65 6.27
CA LEU A 128 7.84 2.08 7.35
C LEU A 128 8.51 3.14 8.23
N GLY A 129 8.76 4.35 7.69
CA GLY A 129 9.32 5.48 8.44
C GLY A 129 8.28 6.41 9.09
N MET A 130 6.98 6.09 9.00
CA MET A 130 5.92 6.90 9.62
C MET A 130 5.79 6.60 11.12
N GLU A 131 5.21 7.56 11.84
CA GLU A 131 4.88 7.38 13.25
C GLU A 131 3.83 6.26 13.44
N TYR A 132 4.01 5.45 14.48
CA TYR A 132 3.11 4.35 14.79
C TYR A 132 1.68 4.85 15.04
N GLU A 133 1.51 5.93 15.79
CA GLU A 133 0.23 6.56 16.08
C GLU A 133 -0.51 7.01 14.80
N ALA A 134 0.24 7.54 13.82
CA ALA A 134 -0.34 7.98 12.56
C ALA A 134 -0.94 6.80 11.78
N LEU A 135 -0.28 5.63 11.78
CA LEU A 135 -0.71 4.44 11.03
C LEU A 135 -1.97 3.79 11.61
N GLU A 136 -2.32 4.02 12.89
CA GLU A 136 -3.55 3.50 13.50
C GLU A 136 -4.80 4.32 13.14
N THR A 137 -4.64 5.53 12.57
CA THR A 137 -5.79 6.39 12.27
C THR A 137 -6.49 5.95 10.99
N PRO A 138 -7.85 5.88 10.98
CA PRO A 138 -8.62 5.51 9.78
C PRO A 138 -8.31 6.41 8.58
N GLU A 139 -8.09 7.71 8.82
CA GLU A 139 -7.76 8.68 7.77
C GLU A 139 -6.42 8.35 7.11
N MET A 140 -5.41 7.96 7.89
CA MET A 140 -4.10 7.59 7.35
C MET A 140 -4.15 6.26 6.61
N LEU A 141 -4.91 5.29 7.12
CA LEU A 141 -5.16 4.03 6.41
C LEU A 141 -5.82 4.27 5.06
N ASP A 142 -6.82 5.15 5.00
CA ASP A 142 -7.47 5.55 3.74
C ASP A 142 -6.48 6.20 2.77
N ARG A 143 -5.60 7.09 3.25
CA ARG A 143 -4.55 7.73 2.42
C ARG A 143 -3.54 6.73 1.91
N LEU A 144 -3.08 5.82 2.77
CA LEU A 144 -2.18 4.73 2.38
C LEU A 144 -2.84 3.85 1.32
N GLN A 145 -4.14 3.54 1.49
CA GLN A 145 -4.91 2.76 0.52
C GLN A 145 -5.03 3.48 -0.84
N LYS A 146 -5.31 4.79 -0.84
CA LYS A 146 -5.33 5.62 -2.06
C LYS A 146 -3.95 5.65 -2.73
N ALA A 147 -2.88 5.87 -1.98
CA ALA A 147 -1.50 5.84 -2.49
C ALA A 147 -1.10 4.45 -3.02
N LYS A 148 -1.58 3.37 -2.39
CA LYS A 148 -1.40 2.00 -2.86
C LYS A 148 -2.11 1.78 -4.20
N ARG A 149 -3.37 2.21 -4.34
CA ARG A 149 -4.13 2.14 -5.59
C ARG A 149 -3.47 2.94 -6.72
N ALA A 150 -2.92 4.11 -6.41
CA ALA A 150 -2.20 4.94 -7.38
C ALA A 150 -0.99 4.24 -8.02
N THR A 151 -0.46 3.19 -7.39
CA THR A 151 0.73 2.45 -7.86
C THR A 151 0.43 0.99 -8.21
N ALA A 152 -0.84 0.52 -8.14
CA ALA A 152 -1.18 -0.89 -8.18
C ALA A 152 -1.18 -1.52 -9.59
N GLY A 153 -1.46 -0.77 -10.65
CA GLY A 153 -1.70 -1.32 -11.99
C GLY A 153 -0.98 -0.61 -13.12
N ASP A 154 -0.92 -1.28 -14.28
CA ASP A 154 -0.21 -0.79 -15.48
C ASP A 154 -0.98 0.33 -16.20
N TRP A 155 -2.31 0.31 -16.12
CA TRP A 155 -3.20 1.26 -16.79
C TRP A 155 -3.79 2.31 -15.86
N GLN A 156 -3.48 2.22 -14.55
CA GLN A 156 -4.04 3.10 -13.53
C GLN A 156 -2.93 3.95 -12.87
N GLY A 157 -3.34 5.03 -12.23
CA GLY A 157 -2.45 5.85 -11.44
C GLY A 157 -1.21 6.32 -12.20
N VAL A 158 -0.06 6.16 -11.55
CA VAL A 158 1.23 6.68 -12.02
C VAL A 158 1.67 6.06 -13.35
N GLN A 159 1.57 4.73 -13.52
CA GLN A 159 1.99 4.10 -14.78
C GLN A 159 1.01 4.39 -15.89
N GLY A 160 -0.30 4.42 -15.62
CA GLY A 160 -1.30 4.86 -16.60
C GLY A 160 -1.02 6.28 -17.10
N MET A 161 -0.56 7.18 -16.22
CA MET A 161 -0.15 8.53 -16.63
C MET A 161 1.07 8.50 -17.56
N MET A 162 2.08 7.63 -17.30
CA MET A 162 3.23 7.44 -18.20
C MET A 162 2.79 7.00 -19.60
N THR A 163 1.87 6.03 -19.65
CA THR A 163 1.34 5.50 -20.92
C THR A 163 0.59 6.58 -21.71
N TYR A 164 -0.28 7.36 -21.06
CA TYR A 164 -1.01 8.42 -21.75
C TYR A 164 -0.14 9.62 -22.14
N MET A 165 0.95 9.89 -21.43
CA MET A 165 1.97 10.86 -21.88
C MET A 165 2.65 10.39 -23.17
N GLN A 166 2.93 9.10 -23.32
CA GLN A 166 3.46 8.52 -24.56
C GLN A 166 2.43 8.62 -25.69
N VAL A 167 1.17 8.23 -25.46
CA VAL A 167 0.08 8.37 -26.46
C VAL A 167 -0.02 9.81 -26.94
N MET A 168 -0.02 10.78 -26.04
CA MET A 168 -0.01 12.20 -26.39
C MET A 168 1.16 12.57 -27.29
N GLY A 169 2.37 12.06 -26.99
CA GLY A 169 3.56 12.29 -27.81
C GLY A 169 3.38 11.78 -29.25
N VAL A 170 2.87 10.55 -29.41
CA VAL A 170 2.58 9.96 -30.73
C VAL A 170 1.57 10.80 -31.50
N GLN A 171 0.46 11.17 -30.84
CA GLN A 171 -0.63 11.85 -31.53
C GLN A 171 -0.32 13.32 -31.85
N ILE A 172 0.49 14.01 -31.05
CA ILE A 172 0.96 15.36 -31.40
C ILE A 172 1.79 15.33 -32.69
N ILE A 173 2.71 14.35 -32.82
CA ILE A 173 3.51 14.18 -34.05
C ILE A 173 2.60 13.81 -35.19
N SER A 174 1.66 12.89 -35.00
CA SER A 174 0.67 12.46 -36.00
C SER A 174 -0.16 13.64 -36.54
N VAL A 175 -0.68 14.49 -35.63
CA VAL A 175 -1.42 15.71 -36.01
C VAL A 175 -0.54 16.67 -36.83
N THR A 176 0.72 16.84 -36.42
CA THR A 176 1.66 17.73 -37.13
C THR A 176 1.87 17.27 -38.57
N ILE A 177 2.10 15.96 -38.77
CA ILE A 177 2.26 15.37 -40.12
C ILE A 177 0.96 15.53 -40.94
N ALA A 178 -0.19 15.23 -40.34
CA ALA A 178 -1.48 15.35 -41.01
C ALA A 178 -1.78 16.78 -41.49
N VAL A 179 -1.56 17.76 -40.58
CA VAL A 179 -1.75 19.17 -40.92
C VAL A 179 -0.86 19.58 -42.09
N ALA A 180 0.43 19.19 -42.06
CA ALA A 180 1.36 19.46 -43.15
C ALA A 180 0.86 18.88 -44.51
N ILE A 181 0.31 17.66 -44.53
CA ILE A 181 -0.24 17.05 -45.74
C ILE A 181 -1.55 17.74 -46.18
N MET A 182 -2.46 18.00 -45.24
CA MET A 182 -3.80 18.50 -45.57
C MET A 182 -3.83 19.99 -45.97
N THR A 183 -2.89 20.79 -45.48
CA THR A 183 -2.75 22.20 -45.85
C THR A 183 -2.40 22.36 -47.34
N THR A 184 -1.76 21.36 -47.97
CA THR A 184 -1.47 21.37 -49.42
C THR A 184 -2.72 21.17 -50.27
N PHE A 185 -3.81 20.69 -49.71
CA PHE A 185 -5.07 20.48 -50.41
C PHE A 185 -6.11 21.57 -50.08
N ASN A 186 -6.65 21.54 -48.82
CA ASN A 186 -7.66 22.50 -48.41
C ASN A 186 -7.72 22.64 -46.87
N PRO A 187 -7.39 23.80 -46.30
CA PRO A 187 -7.39 24.01 -44.86
C PRO A 187 -8.78 23.95 -44.19
N TRP A 188 -9.87 24.16 -44.95
CA TRP A 188 -11.23 24.09 -44.39
C TRP A 188 -11.62 22.69 -43.95
N ILE A 189 -11.08 21.64 -44.59
CA ILE A 189 -11.30 20.25 -44.15
C ILE A 189 -10.76 20.01 -42.75
N ILE A 190 -9.60 20.60 -42.41
CA ILE A 190 -9.02 20.53 -41.07
C ILE A 190 -10.01 21.09 -40.05
N LEU A 191 -10.59 22.27 -40.33
CA LEU A 191 -11.55 22.90 -39.44
C LEU A 191 -12.80 22.03 -39.24
N ILE A 192 -13.35 21.44 -40.28
CA ILE A 192 -14.51 20.54 -40.19
C ILE A 192 -14.21 19.32 -39.31
N ILE A 193 -13.04 18.69 -39.51
CA ILE A 193 -12.63 17.53 -38.71
C ILE A 193 -12.52 17.92 -37.25
N VAL A 194 -11.87 19.05 -36.95
CA VAL A 194 -11.70 19.53 -35.56
C VAL A 194 -13.05 19.81 -34.90
N VAL A 195 -13.97 20.50 -35.56
CA VAL A 195 -15.29 20.83 -35.04
C VAL A 195 -16.11 19.56 -34.77
N LEU A 196 -16.15 18.61 -35.72
CA LEU A 196 -16.88 17.35 -35.53
C LEU A 196 -16.24 16.46 -34.44
N SER A 197 -14.91 16.40 -34.37
CA SER A 197 -14.21 15.68 -33.31
C SER A 197 -14.45 16.31 -31.94
N PHE A 198 -14.52 17.64 -31.87
CA PHE A 198 -14.82 18.35 -30.61
C PHE A 198 -16.28 18.09 -30.16
N ALA A 199 -17.24 18.07 -31.07
CA ALA A 199 -18.64 17.70 -30.78
C ALA A 199 -18.72 16.26 -30.23
N GLN A 200 -18.00 15.31 -30.83
CA GLN A 200 -17.89 13.94 -30.37
C GLN A 200 -17.29 13.88 -28.95
N PHE A 201 -16.25 14.65 -28.67
CA PHE A 201 -15.62 14.74 -27.36
C PHE A 201 -16.56 15.31 -26.29
N LEU A 202 -17.34 16.35 -26.57
CA LEU A 202 -18.31 16.90 -25.63
C LEU A 202 -19.35 15.84 -25.20
N PHE A 203 -19.83 15.04 -26.14
CA PHE A 203 -20.76 13.96 -25.83
C PHE A 203 -20.09 12.85 -25.02
N PHE A 204 -18.88 12.46 -25.39
CA PHE A 204 -18.05 11.51 -24.61
C PHE A 204 -17.84 11.98 -23.17
N ASP A 205 -17.47 13.25 -22.97
CA ASP A 205 -17.23 13.80 -21.61
C ASP A 205 -18.53 13.87 -20.79
N TYR A 206 -19.67 14.17 -21.42
CA TYR A 206 -20.98 14.11 -20.79
C TYR A 206 -21.32 12.69 -20.31
N ILE A 207 -21.20 11.69 -21.19
CA ILE A 207 -21.45 10.28 -20.84
C ILE A 207 -20.51 9.82 -19.73
N ARG A 208 -19.24 10.14 -19.82
CA ARG A 208 -18.22 9.78 -18.79
C ARG A 208 -18.56 10.37 -17.42
N LYS A 209 -18.98 11.64 -17.35
CA LYS A 209 -19.36 12.27 -16.08
C LYS A 209 -20.61 11.61 -15.49
N LYS A 210 -21.57 11.26 -16.33
CA LYS A 210 -22.79 10.56 -15.92
C LYS A 210 -22.49 9.16 -15.41
N ASP A 211 -21.68 8.40 -16.15
CA ASP A 211 -21.23 7.06 -15.78
C ASP A 211 -20.46 7.07 -14.45
N LYS A 212 -19.55 8.03 -14.27
CA LYS A 212 -18.83 8.20 -13.00
C LYS A 212 -19.79 8.37 -11.84
N LYS A 213 -20.78 9.26 -11.94
CA LYS A 213 -21.72 9.56 -10.86
C LYS A 213 -22.67 8.39 -10.55
N GLU A 214 -23.25 7.77 -11.59
CA GLU A 214 -24.31 6.78 -11.43
C GLU A 214 -23.78 5.34 -11.24
N MET A 215 -22.54 5.06 -11.65
CA MET A 215 -21.90 3.75 -11.50
C MET A 215 -20.77 3.82 -10.47
N TRP A 216 -19.68 4.53 -10.75
CA TRP A 216 -18.47 4.45 -9.93
C TRP A 216 -18.66 5.00 -8.51
N ASP A 217 -19.23 6.20 -8.37
CA ASP A 217 -19.44 6.82 -7.05
C ASP A 217 -20.53 6.08 -6.25
N ALA A 218 -21.57 5.57 -6.93
CA ALA A 218 -22.64 4.78 -6.30
C ALA A 218 -22.16 3.40 -5.83
N MET A 219 -21.20 2.78 -6.54
CA MET A 219 -20.68 1.44 -6.23
C MET A 219 -19.61 1.41 -5.14
N MET A 220 -19.01 2.55 -4.77
CA MET A 220 -17.95 2.58 -3.74
C MET A 220 -18.34 1.87 -2.42
N PRO A 221 -19.54 2.06 -1.85
CA PRO A 221 -19.95 1.34 -0.64
C PRO A 221 -20.10 -0.18 -0.85
N HIS A 222 -20.52 -0.60 -2.06
CA HIS A 222 -20.75 -2.00 -2.39
C HIS A 222 -19.41 -2.73 -2.58
N TRP A 223 -18.42 -2.12 -3.20
CA TRP A 223 -17.07 -2.70 -3.35
C TRP A 223 -16.39 -2.92 -2.00
N ARG A 224 -16.58 -2.04 -1.01
CA ARG A 224 -16.08 -2.29 0.35
C ARG A 224 -16.75 -3.52 0.98
N LYS A 225 -18.05 -3.73 0.74
CA LYS A 225 -18.76 -4.94 1.21
C LYS A 225 -18.23 -6.20 0.52
N LEU A 226 -17.99 -6.15 -0.80
CA LEU A 226 -17.41 -7.27 -1.56
C LEU A 226 -16.00 -7.60 -1.08
N GLU A 227 -15.13 -6.62 -0.92
CA GLU A 227 -13.78 -6.80 -0.40
C GLU A 227 -13.79 -7.45 0.99
N TYR A 228 -14.70 -7.01 1.87
CA TYR A 228 -14.89 -7.65 3.17
C TYR A 228 -15.36 -9.09 3.06
N MET A 229 -16.36 -9.37 2.20
CA MET A 229 -16.86 -10.72 1.98
C MET A 229 -15.80 -11.64 1.39
N GLU A 230 -15.01 -11.16 0.44
CA GLU A 230 -13.89 -11.89 -0.14
C GLU A 230 -12.84 -12.22 0.94
N ASN A 231 -12.46 -11.27 1.77
CA ASN A 231 -11.55 -11.49 2.88
C ASN A 231 -12.09 -12.54 3.86
N VAL A 232 -13.37 -12.46 4.26
CA VAL A 232 -13.99 -13.45 5.16
C VAL A 232 -14.01 -14.86 4.56
N THR A 233 -14.15 -14.99 3.25
CA THR A 233 -14.21 -16.30 2.59
C THR A 233 -12.84 -16.89 2.28
N THR A 234 -11.80 -16.06 2.15
CA THR A 234 -10.43 -16.48 1.80
C THR A 234 -9.49 -16.58 2.99
N ASP A 235 -9.74 -15.80 4.06
CA ASP A 235 -8.94 -15.87 5.28
C ASP A 235 -9.29 -17.10 6.11
N PHE A 236 -8.30 -17.97 6.28
CA PHE A 236 -8.43 -19.23 7.02
C PHE A 236 -8.88 -19.03 8.49
N SER A 237 -8.63 -17.87 9.10
CA SER A 237 -9.05 -17.58 10.46
C SER A 237 -10.56 -17.71 10.68
N TYR A 238 -11.37 -17.35 9.67
CA TYR A 238 -12.83 -17.48 9.70
C TYR A 238 -13.34 -18.89 9.36
N ALA A 239 -12.50 -19.73 8.76
CA ALA A 239 -12.93 -21.00 8.17
C ALA A 239 -13.57 -21.96 9.18
N LYS A 240 -13.09 -21.97 10.44
CA LYS A 240 -13.62 -22.79 11.52
C LYS A 240 -15.04 -22.37 11.89
N ASP A 241 -15.25 -21.09 12.15
CA ASP A 241 -16.54 -20.57 12.60
C ASP A 241 -17.59 -20.66 11.49
N ILE A 242 -17.23 -20.35 10.25
CA ILE A 242 -18.12 -20.51 9.08
C ILE A 242 -18.65 -21.94 8.98
N ARG A 243 -17.79 -22.95 9.23
CA ARG A 243 -18.19 -24.38 9.15
C ARG A 243 -19.01 -24.80 10.35
N LEU A 244 -18.58 -24.46 11.57
CA LEU A 244 -19.24 -24.87 12.79
C LEU A 244 -20.63 -24.27 12.95
N PHE A 245 -20.79 -23.00 12.54
CA PHE A 245 -22.08 -22.30 12.61
C PHE A 245 -22.90 -22.38 11.31
N GLY A 246 -22.45 -23.13 10.30
CA GLY A 246 -23.20 -23.37 9.06
C GLY A 246 -23.46 -22.11 8.22
N MET A 247 -22.55 -21.13 8.27
CA MET A 247 -22.74 -19.81 7.66
C MET A 247 -22.56 -19.77 6.13
N GLN A 248 -22.17 -20.88 5.48
CA GLN A 248 -21.82 -20.93 4.06
C GLN A 248 -22.95 -20.39 3.16
N LYS A 249 -24.18 -20.88 3.38
CA LYS A 249 -25.35 -20.45 2.58
C LYS A 249 -25.69 -18.99 2.81
N TYR A 250 -25.55 -18.51 4.04
CA TYR A 250 -25.82 -17.11 4.39
C TYR A 250 -24.82 -16.17 3.72
N LEU A 251 -23.51 -16.47 3.81
CA LEU A 251 -22.46 -15.68 3.20
C LEU A 251 -22.58 -15.65 1.66
N ALA A 252 -22.81 -16.84 1.05
CA ALA A 252 -23.03 -16.94 -0.39
C ALA A 252 -24.22 -16.11 -0.84
N LYS A 253 -25.37 -16.15 -0.12
CA LYS A 253 -26.53 -15.33 -0.44
C LYS A 253 -26.20 -13.84 -0.34
N LYS A 254 -25.54 -13.42 0.73
CA LYS A 254 -25.13 -12.00 0.91
C LYS A 254 -24.21 -11.53 -0.22
N GLN A 255 -23.30 -12.35 -0.66
CA GLN A 255 -22.39 -12.03 -1.76
C GLN A 255 -23.15 -11.91 -3.09
N ILE A 256 -24.10 -12.83 -3.37
CA ILE A 256 -24.94 -12.79 -4.56
C ILE A 256 -25.80 -11.50 -4.57
N ASP A 257 -26.43 -11.16 -3.44
CA ASP A 257 -27.23 -9.92 -3.34
C ASP A 257 -26.42 -8.66 -3.72
N VAL A 258 -25.15 -8.59 -3.31
CA VAL A 258 -24.26 -7.48 -3.66
C VAL A 258 -23.84 -7.52 -5.13
N TYR A 259 -23.58 -8.70 -5.69
CA TYR A 259 -23.28 -8.86 -7.12
C TYR A 259 -24.46 -8.50 -8.02
N ASP A 260 -25.70 -8.85 -7.61
CA ASP A 260 -26.91 -8.50 -8.36
C ASP A 260 -27.11 -6.98 -8.41
N GLU A 261 -26.77 -6.28 -7.33
CA GLU A 261 -26.82 -4.81 -7.28
C GLU A 261 -25.72 -4.21 -8.17
N GLU A 262 -24.50 -4.72 -8.10
CA GLU A 262 -23.40 -4.34 -8.98
C GLU A 262 -23.75 -4.55 -10.45
N LEU A 263 -24.32 -5.71 -10.80
CA LEU A 263 -24.70 -6.04 -12.16
C LEU A 263 -25.72 -5.04 -12.73
N ARG A 264 -26.71 -4.61 -11.93
CA ARG A 264 -27.68 -3.57 -12.35
C ARG A 264 -26.99 -2.25 -12.71
N HIS A 265 -26.02 -1.82 -11.92
CA HIS A 265 -25.23 -0.61 -12.22
C HIS A 265 -24.36 -0.79 -13.46
N TRP A 266 -23.75 -1.97 -13.65
CA TRP A 266 -22.97 -2.29 -14.84
C TRP A 266 -23.81 -2.28 -16.12
N ILE A 267 -25.02 -2.84 -16.09
CA ILE A 267 -25.95 -2.82 -17.25
C ILE A 267 -26.27 -1.37 -17.64
N LYS A 268 -26.56 -0.51 -16.67
CA LYS A 268 -26.83 0.92 -16.89
C LYS A 268 -25.62 1.64 -17.52
N SER A 269 -24.45 1.40 -16.95
CA SER A 269 -23.19 1.94 -17.48
C SER A 269 -22.99 1.52 -18.95
N ARG A 270 -23.16 0.22 -19.25
CA ARG A 270 -23.03 -0.29 -20.63
C ARG A 270 -24.02 0.36 -21.61
N GLN A 271 -25.24 0.65 -21.20
CA GLN A 271 -26.19 1.38 -22.04
C GLN A 271 -25.69 2.78 -22.40
N TYR A 272 -25.11 3.53 -21.45
CA TYR A 272 -24.53 4.83 -21.72
C TYR A 272 -23.36 4.75 -22.74
N TRP A 273 -22.50 3.76 -22.60
CA TRP A 273 -21.39 3.55 -23.52
C TRP A 273 -21.86 3.10 -24.92
N ILE A 274 -22.97 2.33 -25.02
CA ILE A 274 -23.60 2.01 -26.33
C ILE A 274 -24.08 3.30 -27.02
N TYR A 275 -24.77 4.20 -26.30
CA TYR A 275 -25.20 5.49 -26.89
C TYR A 275 -23.99 6.33 -27.34
N ASN A 276 -22.92 6.37 -26.55
CA ASN A 276 -21.69 7.04 -26.95
C ASN A 276 -21.10 6.44 -28.23
N THR A 277 -21.08 5.11 -28.35
CA THR A 277 -20.55 4.41 -29.53
C THR A 277 -21.38 4.70 -30.76
N ILE A 278 -22.71 4.65 -30.68
CA ILE A 278 -23.62 4.98 -31.76
C ILE A 278 -23.39 6.43 -32.23
N PHE A 279 -23.35 7.38 -31.29
CA PHE A 279 -23.10 8.79 -31.60
C PHE A 279 -21.73 8.99 -32.28
N ALA A 280 -20.68 8.36 -31.75
CA ALA A 280 -19.33 8.45 -32.31
C ALA A 280 -19.25 7.91 -33.72
N HIS A 281 -19.89 6.77 -34.00
CA HIS A 281 -19.96 6.23 -35.39
C HIS A 281 -20.80 7.09 -36.31
N GLY A 282 -21.90 7.67 -35.85
CA GLY A 282 -22.70 8.61 -36.61
C GLY A 282 -21.92 9.85 -37.06
N ILE A 283 -21.18 10.48 -36.11
CA ILE A 283 -20.28 11.60 -36.41
C ILE A 283 -19.15 11.18 -37.37
N SER A 284 -18.57 9.98 -37.16
CA SER A 284 -17.53 9.46 -38.06
C SER A 284 -18.03 9.27 -39.48
N LEU A 285 -19.23 8.69 -39.64
CA LEU A 285 -19.88 8.53 -40.96
C LEU A 285 -20.13 9.87 -41.64
N LEU A 286 -20.74 10.83 -40.90
CA LEU A 286 -20.98 12.19 -41.44
C LEU A 286 -19.67 12.83 -41.90
N ARG A 287 -18.62 12.74 -41.12
CA ARG A 287 -17.30 13.26 -41.44
C ARG A 287 -16.73 12.61 -42.72
N GLN A 288 -16.81 11.28 -42.82
CA GLN A 288 -16.36 10.56 -44.02
C GLN A 288 -17.13 10.96 -45.26
N LEU A 289 -18.46 11.09 -45.20
CA LEU A 289 -19.29 11.54 -46.32
C LEU A 289 -18.88 12.94 -46.80
N ILE A 290 -18.64 13.88 -45.88
CA ILE A 290 -18.21 15.24 -46.23
C ILE A 290 -16.83 15.22 -46.91
N ILE A 291 -15.85 14.50 -46.32
CA ILE A 291 -14.48 14.46 -46.84
C ILE A 291 -14.43 13.76 -48.20
N ILE A 292 -15.02 12.56 -48.31
CA ILE A 292 -15.02 11.79 -49.56
C ILE A 292 -15.80 12.53 -50.63
N GLY A 293 -16.97 13.10 -50.31
CA GLY A 293 -17.76 13.89 -51.26
C GLY A 293 -16.98 15.07 -51.84
N TRP A 294 -16.26 15.81 -50.97
CA TRP A 294 -15.40 16.91 -51.39
C TRP A 294 -14.23 16.44 -52.26
N LEU A 295 -13.59 15.33 -51.88
CA LEU A 295 -12.47 14.76 -52.64
C LEU A 295 -12.92 14.24 -54.00
N VAL A 296 -14.07 13.55 -54.10
CA VAL A 296 -14.66 13.10 -55.35
C VAL A 296 -14.98 14.31 -56.26
N TYR A 297 -15.60 15.36 -55.71
CA TYR A 297 -15.83 16.60 -56.44
C TYR A 297 -14.50 17.17 -56.98
N SER A 298 -13.43 17.17 -56.16
CA SER A 298 -12.13 17.70 -56.61
C SER A 298 -11.46 16.84 -57.67
N VAL A 299 -11.65 15.53 -57.66
CA VAL A 299 -11.16 14.64 -58.74
C VAL A 299 -11.90 14.95 -60.06
N VAL A 300 -13.23 15.06 -60.00
CA VAL A 300 -14.06 15.22 -61.22
C VAL A 300 -13.93 16.62 -61.82
N PHE A 301 -13.93 17.66 -61.00
CA PHE A 301 -14.02 19.04 -61.46
C PHE A 301 -12.73 19.85 -61.36
N ASN A 302 -11.81 19.49 -60.44
CA ASN A 302 -10.59 20.27 -60.20
C ASN A 302 -9.32 19.53 -60.63
N GLY A 303 -9.41 18.36 -61.29
CA GLY A 303 -8.25 17.63 -61.82
C GLY A 303 -7.32 17.03 -60.72
N LEU A 304 -7.85 16.71 -59.54
CA LEU A 304 -7.07 16.03 -58.49
C LEU A 304 -6.70 14.62 -58.96
N SER A 305 -5.39 14.23 -58.88
CA SER A 305 -4.97 12.85 -59.23
C SER A 305 -5.55 11.81 -58.26
N ILE A 306 -5.73 10.58 -58.75
CA ILE A 306 -6.22 9.45 -57.93
C ILE A 306 -5.24 9.15 -56.80
N GLY A 307 -3.92 9.30 -57.02
CA GLY A 307 -2.91 9.16 -55.98
C GLY A 307 -3.07 10.20 -54.86
N ASN A 308 -3.35 11.47 -55.19
CA ASN A 308 -3.65 12.49 -54.19
C ASN A 308 -4.99 12.24 -53.49
N PHE A 309 -6.01 11.74 -54.17
CA PHE A 309 -7.28 11.33 -53.52
C PHE A 309 -7.04 10.30 -52.43
N THR A 310 -6.25 9.26 -52.67
CA THR A 310 -5.93 8.22 -51.67
C THR A 310 -5.12 8.79 -50.52
N LEU A 311 -4.10 9.62 -50.77
CA LEU A 311 -3.29 10.28 -49.74
C LEU A 311 -4.15 11.14 -48.82
N TYR A 312 -5.02 12.02 -49.39
CA TYR A 312 -5.83 12.91 -48.56
C TYR A 312 -6.93 12.18 -47.80
N THR A 313 -7.53 11.14 -48.38
CA THR A 313 -8.53 10.29 -47.67
C THR A 313 -7.91 9.61 -46.46
N ALA A 314 -6.77 8.97 -46.62
CA ALA A 314 -6.07 8.28 -45.52
C ALA A 314 -5.53 9.27 -44.49
N SER A 315 -4.96 10.41 -44.91
CA SER A 315 -4.46 11.45 -43.99
C SER A 315 -5.59 12.10 -43.19
N ALA A 316 -6.76 12.32 -43.77
CA ALA A 316 -7.94 12.85 -43.07
C ALA A 316 -8.47 11.86 -42.01
N ALA A 317 -8.48 10.56 -42.35
CA ALA A 317 -8.84 9.51 -41.40
C ALA A 317 -7.83 9.45 -40.22
N ALA A 318 -6.53 9.45 -40.52
CA ALA A 318 -5.46 9.44 -39.51
C ALA A 318 -5.49 10.69 -38.62
N PHE A 319 -5.69 11.88 -39.20
CA PHE A 319 -5.86 13.13 -38.47
C PHE A 319 -7.05 13.08 -37.50
N SER A 320 -8.16 12.57 -37.99
CA SER A 320 -9.38 12.42 -37.21
C SER A 320 -9.20 11.51 -36.02
N ASN A 321 -8.54 10.36 -36.21
CA ASN A 321 -8.21 9.44 -35.14
C ASN A 321 -7.24 10.08 -34.15
N ALA A 322 -6.22 10.77 -34.61
CA ALA A 322 -5.24 11.44 -33.77
C ALA A 322 -5.87 12.51 -32.85
N ILE A 323 -6.79 13.35 -33.41
CA ILE A 323 -7.53 14.33 -32.60
C ILE A 323 -8.40 13.65 -31.54
N ASN A 324 -9.11 12.59 -31.88
CA ASN A 324 -9.95 11.84 -30.94
C ASN A 324 -9.09 11.21 -29.83
N GLU A 325 -7.95 10.62 -30.16
CA GLU A 325 -7.03 10.05 -29.18
C GLU A 325 -6.40 11.10 -28.28
N ILE A 326 -6.04 12.29 -28.79
CA ILE A 326 -5.58 13.41 -27.97
C ILE A 326 -6.65 13.80 -26.94
N LEU A 327 -7.89 13.96 -27.36
CA LEU A 327 -8.99 14.34 -26.48
C LEU A 327 -9.27 13.27 -25.42
N GLN A 328 -9.23 12.00 -25.78
CA GLN A 328 -9.34 10.88 -24.85
C GLN A 328 -8.15 10.81 -23.90
N ALA A 329 -6.93 10.97 -24.40
CA ALA A 329 -5.71 10.97 -23.59
C ALA A 329 -5.69 12.13 -22.59
N LEU A 330 -6.14 13.33 -22.98
CA LEU A 330 -6.30 14.46 -22.04
C LEU A 330 -7.28 14.14 -20.91
N SER A 331 -8.38 13.47 -21.26
CA SER A 331 -9.37 13.03 -20.28
C SER A 331 -8.79 11.99 -19.32
N ALA A 332 -8.09 10.99 -19.86
CA ALA A 332 -7.42 9.95 -19.08
C ALA A 332 -6.29 10.53 -18.20
N LEU A 333 -5.49 11.45 -18.73
CA LEU A 333 -4.45 12.13 -17.96
C LEU A 333 -5.01 12.90 -16.76
N ARG A 334 -6.19 13.55 -16.89
CA ARG A 334 -6.84 14.22 -15.76
C ARG A 334 -7.24 13.23 -14.67
N GLU A 335 -7.81 12.09 -15.06
CA GLU A 335 -8.22 11.05 -14.13
C GLU A 335 -7.01 10.41 -13.43
N ARG A 336 -5.97 10.05 -14.19
CA ARG A 336 -4.73 9.46 -13.64
C ARG A 336 -3.92 10.46 -12.82
N SER A 337 -4.03 11.75 -13.15
CA SER A 337 -3.45 12.84 -12.36
C SER A 337 -4.04 12.89 -10.96
N ALA A 338 -5.36 12.71 -10.79
CA ALA A 338 -5.98 12.67 -9.48
C ALA A 338 -5.44 11.51 -8.61
N HIS A 339 -5.23 10.32 -9.19
CA HIS A 339 -4.57 9.24 -8.47
C HIS A 339 -3.10 9.55 -8.13
N THR A 340 -2.40 10.28 -9.00
CA THR A 340 -1.02 10.72 -8.74
C THR A 340 -0.98 11.77 -7.63
N ASP A 341 -2.01 12.63 -7.52
CA ASP A 341 -2.18 13.57 -6.41
C ASP A 341 -2.32 12.82 -5.07
N ASP A 342 -3.11 11.75 -5.01
CA ASP A 342 -3.23 10.88 -3.83
C ASP A 342 -1.87 10.32 -3.39
N TYR A 343 -1.08 9.82 -4.34
CA TYR A 343 0.27 9.32 -4.06
C TYR A 343 1.20 10.43 -3.55
N ARG A 344 1.23 11.57 -4.24
CA ARG A 344 2.12 12.69 -3.88
C ARG A 344 1.74 13.30 -2.54
N SER A 345 0.44 13.47 -2.28
CA SER A 345 -0.07 13.96 -0.99
C SER A 345 0.33 13.04 0.16
N PHE A 346 0.30 11.72 -0.05
CA PHE A 346 0.80 10.76 0.93
C PHE A 346 2.32 10.89 1.14
N MET A 347 3.10 11.07 0.07
CA MET A 347 4.56 11.24 0.18
C MET A 347 4.97 12.54 0.87
N ASP A 348 4.15 13.60 0.77
CA ASP A 348 4.40 14.91 1.38
C ASP A 348 4.03 14.97 2.88
N ILE A 349 3.37 13.93 3.43
CA ILE A 349 3.11 13.87 4.87
C ILE A 349 4.45 13.84 5.60
N PRO A 350 4.70 14.74 6.57
CA PRO A 350 5.96 14.75 7.31
C PRO A 350 6.22 13.40 7.99
N SER A 351 7.44 12.92 7.94
CA SER A 351 7.88 11.79 8.78
C SER A 351 8.20 12.28 10.18
N ALA A 352 8.20 11.39 11.16
CA ALA A 352 8.59 11.70 12.54
C ALA A 352 9.97 12.37 12.61
N ASP A 353 10.89 11.87 11.80
CA ASP A 353 12.28 12.31 11.78
C ASP A 353 12.46 13.72 11.16
N ASP A 354 11.47 14.23 10.41
CA ASP A 354 11.58 15.53 9.70
C ASP A 354 11.30 16.75 10.61
N LYS A 355 10.76 16.55 11.82
CA LYS A 355 10.16 17.63 12.61
C LYS A 355 11.02 18.18 13.74
N VAL A 356 12.06 17.49 14.21
CA VAL A 356 12.81 17.90 15.42
C VAL A 356 14.32 17.75 15.23
N GLN A 357 15.08 18.78 15.63
CA GLN A 357 16.51 18.59 15.88
C GLN A 357 16.66 17.60 17.03
N THR A 358 17.03 16.38 16.70
CA THR A 358 17.26 15.32 17.68
C THR A 358 18.65 15.45 18.28
N ILE A 359 18.76 15.14 19.56
CA ILE A 359 20.04 15.02 20.26
C ILE A 359 20.39 13.52 20.39
N PRO A 360 21.66 13.16 20.27
CA PRO A 360 22.08 11.79 20.49
C PRO A 360 21.83 11.38 21.94
N ILE A 361 21.58 10.09 22.15
CA ILE A 361 21.40 9.55 23.50
C ILE A 361 22.74 9.55 24.22
N PRO A 362 22.84 10.19 25.40
CA PRO A 362 24.07 10.15 26.18
C PRO A 362 24.44 8.72 26.55
N PRO A 363 25.67 8.27 26.32
CA PRO A 363 26.09 6.93 26.68
C PRO A 363 26.02 6.78 28.23
N ALA A 364 25.24 5.81 28.68
CA ALA A 364 25.12 5.45 30.08
C ALA A 364 24.94 3.93 30.21
N ASP A 365 25.38 3.35 31.32
CA ASP A 365 25.17 1.93 31.56
C ASP A 365 23.73 1.62 31.95
N LYS A 366 23.09 2.54 32.66
CA LYS A 366 21.71 2.42 33.13
C LYS A 366 20.99 3.75 32.93
N TYR A 367 19.67 3.71 32.75
CA TYR A 367 18.82 4.88 32.50
C TYR A 367 17.68 4.92 33.51
N THR A 368 17.38 6.13 34.01
CA THR A 368 16.23 6.43 34.88
C THR A 368 15.16 7.15 34.06
N PHE A 369 13.91 6.75 34.25
CA PHE A 369 12.77 7.40 33.57
C PHE A 369 11.85 8.05 34.61
N GLU A 370 11.46 9.29 34.36
CA GLU A 370 10.55 10.05 35.21
C GLU A 370 9.30 10.44 34.41
N PHE A 371 8.15 9.93 34.82
CA PHE A 371 6.85 10.37 34.36
C PHE A 371 6.40 11.54 35.20
N LYS A 372 6.20 12.73 34.61
CA LYS A 372 5.79 13.95 35.30
C LYS A 372 4.45 14.42 34.82
N ASN A 373 3.39 14.25 35.62
CA ASN A 373 2.00 14.62 35.33
C ASN A 373 1.54 14.10 33.97
N VAL A 374 1.86 12.86 33.63
CA VAL A 374 1.61 12.29 32.31
C VAL A 374 0.15 11.92 32.18
N SER A 375 -0.53 12.57 31.22
CA SER A 375 -1.86 12.22 30.77
C SER A 375 -1.85 11.90 29.29
N PHE A 376 -2.64 10.91 28.88
CA PHE A 376 -2.71 10.49 27.49
C PHE A 376 -4.14 10.06 27.12
N LYS A 377 -4.55 10.46 25.93
CA LYS A 377 -5.76 9.97 25.25
C LYS A 377 -5.45 9.59 23.81
N TYR A 378 -6.03 8.50 23.38
CA TYR A 378 -5.92 8.08 21.97
C TYR A 378 -6.63 9.07 21.07
N ARG A 379 -6.11 9.28 19.87
CA ARG A 379 -6.68 10.19 18.90
C ARG A 379 -8.13 9.82 18.57
N GLY A 380 -9.01 10.80 18.58
CA GLY A 380 -10.46 10.59 18.37
C GLY A 380 -11.24 10.07 19.57
N GLN A 381 -10.59 9.85 20.71
CA GLN A 381 -11.27 9.51 21.98
C GLN A 381 -11.29 10.72 22.92
N GLU A 382 -12.42 10.91 23.60
CA GLU A 382 -12.54 11.95 24.63
C GLU A 382 -11.99 11.52 25.99
N LYS A 383 -12.05 10.21 26.28
CA LYS A 383 -11.62 9.64 27.56
C LYS A 383 -10.09 9.49 27.60
N TYR A 384 -9.50 9.93 28.71
CA TYR A 384 -8.09 9.68 28.99
C TYR A 384 -7.86 8.18 29.26
N ALA A 385 -6.86 7.61 28.61
CA ALA A 385 -6.36 6.26 28.88
C ALA A 385 -5.38 6.23 30.05
N LEU A 386 -4.64 7.34 30.27
CA LEU A 386 -3.85 7.61 31.47
C LEU A 386 -4.10 9.03 31.94
N LYS A 387 -4.12 9.25 33.28
CA LYS A 387 -4.37 10.54 33.91
C LYS A 387 -3.33 10.81 34.98
N ASN A 388 -2.66 11.94 34.87
CA ASN A 388 -1.77 12.52 35.87
C ASN A 388 -0.81 11.48 36.53
N VAL A 389 -0.23 10.60 35.71
CA VAL A 389 0.69 9.57 36.18
C VAL A 389 2.03 10.22 36.57
N ASN A 390 2.45 9.99 37.80
CA ASN A 390 3.72 10.42 38.35
C ASN A 390 4.49 9.19 38.88
N LEU A 391 5.55 8.78 38.18
CA LEU A 391 6.31 7.58 38.47
C LEU A 391 7.77 7.77 38.06
N THR A 392 8.68 7.30 38.93
CA THR A 392 10.09 7.17 38.57
C THR A 392 10.45 5.69 38.49
N LEU A 393 10.92 5.26 37.31
CA LEU A 393 11.54 3.97 37.08
C LEU A 393 13.06 4.13 37.26
N HIS A 394 13.59 3.54 38.31
CA HIS A 394 15.00 3.67 38.67
C HIS A 394 15.90 2.78 37.78
N ALA A 395 17.12 3.19 37.63
CA ALA A 395 18.14 2.48 36.88
C ALA A 395 18.44 1.09 37.53
N GLY A 396 18.24 0.02 36.74
CA GLY A 396 18.42 -1.37 37.21
C GLY A 396 17.23 -1.94 38.02
N GLU A 397 16.14 -1.19 38.11
CA GLU A 397 14.92 -1.62 38.82
C GLU A 397 14.09 -2.59 38.00
N LYS A 398 13.48 -3.56 38.66
CA LYS A 398 12.45 -4.45 38.14
C LYS A 398 11.08 -3.98 38.65
N LEU A 399 10.32 -3.29 37.80
CA LEU A 399 9.01 -2.72 38.12
C LEU A 399 7.89 -3.61 37.58
N ALA A 400 7.01 -4.08 38.45
CA ALA A 400 5.74 -4.70 38.04
C ALA A 400 4.67 -3.63 37.86
N VAL A 401 3.92 -3.70 36.74
CA VAL A 401 2.75 -2.85 36.48
C VAL A 401 1.52 -3.74 36.48
N VAL A 402 0.64 -3.54 37.44
CA VAL A 402 -0.54 -4.39 37.67
C VAL A 402 -1.84 -3.59 37.69
N GLY A 403 -2.98 -4.26 37.53
CA GLY A 403 -4.31 -3.64 37.51
C GLY A 403 -5.28 -4.42 36.63
N LEU A 404 -6.54 -4.08 36.72
CA LEU A 404 -7.61 -4.71 35.91
C LEU A 404 -7.44 -4.41 34.41
N ASN A 405 -8.19 -5.16 33.59
CA ASN A 405 -8.26 -4.89 32.15
C ASN A 405 -8.78 -3.47 31.90
N GLY A 406 -8.12 -2.73 31.00
CA GLY A 406 -8.47 -1.34 30.72
C GLY A 406 -7.92 -0.31 31.71
N ALA A 407 -7.14 -0.72 32.73
CA ALA A 407 -6.54 0.20 33.73
C ALA A 407 -5.44 1.12 33.18
N GLY A 408 -4.98 0.93 31.92
CA GLY A 408 -3.97 1.79 31.29
C GLY A 408 -2.56 1.17 31.22
N LYS A 409 -2.36 -0.08 31.64
CA LYS A 409 -1.05 -0.76 31.71
C LYS A 409 -0.31 -0.80 30.35
N SER A 410 -0.95 -1.31 29.31
CA SER A 410 -0.34 -1.37 27.97
C SER A 410 -0.14 0.01 27.36
N THR A 411 -0.99 1.00 27.72
CA THR A 411 -0.80 2.40 27.33
C THR A 411 0.46 2.99 27.98
N PHE A 412 0.71 2.68 29.29
CA PHE A 412 1.92 3.09 29.98
C PHE A 412 3.18 2.59 29.26
N ILE A 413 3.20 1.30 28.86
CA ILE A 413 4.33 0.74 28.09
C ILE A 413 4.47 1.40 26.72
N LYS A 414 3.37 1.60 25.99
CA LYS A 414 3.42 2.26 24.69
C LYS A 414 4.00 3.67 24.76
N LEU A 415 3.74 4.40 25.86
CA LEU A 415 4.34 5.71 26.11
C LEU A 415 5.81 5.61 26.53
N LEU A 416 6.16 4.67 27.42
CA LEU A 416 7.56 4.42 27.78
C LEU A 416 8.41 4.07 26.56
N LEU A 417 7.88 3.26 25.64
CA LEU A 417 8.52 2.89 24.38
C LEU A 417 8.48 4.02 23.34
N ARG A 418 7.80 5.15 23.64
CA ARG A 418 7.59 6.25 22.69
C ARG A 418 6.97 5.81 21.36
N LEU A 419 6.07 4.81 21.42
CA LEU A 419 5.19 4.47 20.28
C LEU A 419 4.12 5.56 20.10
N TYR A 420 3.76 6.26 21.19
CA TYR A 420 2.92 7.44 21.24
C TYR A 420 3.61 8.54 22.04
N ASP A 421 3.32 9.78 21.72
CA ASP A 421 3.73 10.93 22.52
C ASP A 421 2.63 11.29 23.53
N VAL A 422 3.02 11.80 24.69
CA VAL A 422 2.08 12.18 25.77
C VAL A 422 1.19 13.34 25.34
N THR A 423 -0.09 13.35 25.78
CA THR A 423 -1.01 14.46 25.57
C THR A 423 -0.67 15.64 26.48
N GLU A 424 -0.40 15.35 27.75
CA GLU A 424 -0.02 16.33 28.77
C GLU A 424 1.13 15.78 29.64
N GLY A 425 1.94 16.68 30.19
CA GLY A 425 3.12 16.31 30.95
C GLY A 425 4.32 15.95 30.09
N CYS A 426 5.27 15.24 30.67
CA CYS A 426 6.47 14.78 29.96
C CYS A 426 7.02 13.50 30.59
N ILE A 427 7.74 12.72 29.77
CA ILE A 427 8.56 11.59 30.21
C ILE A 427 10.01 12.01 30.01
N LEU A 428 10.78 11.96 31.09
CA LEU A 428 12.20 12.32 31.08
C LEU A 428 13.05 11.05 31.20
N MET A 429 14.11 10.98 30.40
CA MET A 429 15.18 9.99 30.54
C MET A 429 16.45 10.71 31.00
N ASN A 430 16.93 10.38 32.20
CA ASN A 430 18.06 11.06 32.85
C ASN A 430 17.90 12.59 32.86
N GLY A 431 16.68 13.09 33.13
CA GLY A 431 16.35 14.51 33.20
C GLY A 431 16.06 15.19 31.84
N THR A 432 16.21 14.48 30.71
CA THR A 432 15.94 15.00 29.38
C THR A 432 14.66 14.41 28.80
N ASP A 433 13.78 15.22 28.24
CA ASP A 433 12.53 14.79 27.60
C ASP A 433 12.83 13.81 26.46
N ILE A 434 12.18 12.63 26.48
CA ILE A 434 12.40 11.56 25.50
C ILE A 434 12.08 12.00 24.07
N ARG A 435 11.22 13.00 23.87
CA ARG A 435 10.86 13.55 22.55
C ARG A 435 12.03 14.24 21.85
N LYS A 436 13.09 14.62 22.58
CA LYS A 436 14.29 15.26 22.03
C LYS A 436 15.30 14.27 21.45
N PHE A 437 15.22 12.99 21.80
CA PHE A 437 16.15 11.98 21.28
C PHE A 437 15.77 11.50 19.89
N ASP A 438 16.75 11.00 19.14
CA ASP A 438 16.48 10.24 17.93
C ASP A 438 15.65 8.99 18.26
N ARG A 439 14.56 8.79 17.52
CA ARG A 439 13.60 7.71 17.82
C ARG A 439 14.20 6.32 17.58
N LYS A 440 15.06 6.17 16.59
CA LYS A 440 15.70 4.88 16.28
C LYS A 440 16.71 4.52 17.36
N GLU A 441 17.55 5.47 17.75
CA GLU A 441 18.50 5.28 18.87
C GLU A 441 17.74 4.97 20.17
N TYR A 442 16.60 5.64 20.41
CA TYR A 442 15.77 5.40 21.58
C TYR A 442 15.20 3.98 21.60
N TYR A 443 14.73 3.45 20.46
CA TYR A 443 14.23 2.08 20.34
C TYR A 443 15.32 1.02 20.59
N GLU A 444 16.59 1.33 20.33
CA GLU A 444 17.69 0.39 20.63
C GLU A 444 17.89 0.16 22.13
N LEU A 445 17.42 1.06 22.98
CA LEU A 445 17.49 0.90 24.46
C LEU A 445 16.56 -0.21 24.97
N PHE A 446 15.53 -0.58 24.23
CA PHE A 446 14.46 -1.46 24.71
C PHE A 446 14.46 -2.81 24.00
N ALA A 447 14.19 -3.87 24.76
CA ALA A 447 13.88 -5.21 24.28
C ALA A 447 12.44 -5.59 24.69
N PRO A 448 11.43 -5.27 23.86
CA PRO A 448 10.04 -5.57 24.18
C PRO A 448 9.67 -7.01 23.82
N ALA A 449 8.82 -7.65 24.65
CA ALA A 449 8.03 -8.81 24.30
C ALA A 449 6.55 -8.47 24.58
N PHE A 450 5.78 -8.28 23.51
CA PHE A 450 4.36 -7.94 23.58
C PHE A 450 3.48 -9.18 23.70
N GLN A 451 2.26 -9.01 24.22
CA GLN A 451 1.24 -10.04 24.35
C GLN A 451 0.87 -10.62 22.96
N ASP A 452 0.65 -9.74 21.98
CA ASP A 452 0.33 -10.13 20.61
C ASP A 452 1.61 -10.33 19.79
N VAL A 453 2.07 -11.58 19.75
CA VAL A 453 3.33 -11.93 19.08
C VAL A 453 3.10 -12.12 17.59
N MET A 454 3.63 -11.22 16.78
CA MET A 454 3.67 -11.38 15.32
C MET A 454 4.82 -12.29 14.91
N VAL A 455 4.48 -13.34 14.17
CA VAL A 455 5.44 -14.27 13.55
C VAL A 455 5.51 -13.96 12.06
N PHE A 456 6.70 -13.87 11.53
CA PHE A 456 6.93 -13.64 10.10
C PHE A 456 7.19 -14.96 9.38
N ALA A 457 6.77 -15.06 8.13
CA ALA A 457 7.06 -16.20 7.26
C ALA A 457 8.53 -16.18 6.80
N PHE A 458 9.44 -16.26 7.77
CA PHE A 458 10.89 -16.30 7.64
C PHE A 458 11.46 -17.42 8.52
N PRO A 459 12.74 -17.82 8.36
CA PRO A 459 13.39 -18.76 9.25
C PRO A 459 13.29 -18.39 10.73
N VAL A 460 13.30 -19.39 11.60
CA VAL A 460 13.27 -19.21 13.06
C VAL A 460 14.36 -18.24 13.53
N ALA A 461 15.59 -18.38 13.00
CA ALA A 461 16.71 -17.50 13.37
C ALA A 461 16.44 -16.02 13.04
N GLU A 462 15.85 -15.74 11.86
CA GLU A 462 15.49 -14.39 11.46
C GLU A 462 14.31 -13.83 12.28
N ASN A 463 13.37 -14.69 12.66
CA ASN A 463 12.31 -14.34 13.59
C ASN A 463 12.82 -13.99 14.98
N VAL A 464 13.97 -14.51 15.40
CA VAL A 464 14.61 -14.14 16.69
C VAL A 464 15.45 -12.89 16.54
N SER A 465 16.30 -12.81 15.54
CA SER A 465 17.22 -11.68 15.35
C SER A 465 16.51 -10.41 14.90
N MET A 466 15.39 -10.54 14.18
CA MET A 466 14.70 -9.45 13.47
C MET A 466 15.63 -8.68 12.52
N LYS A 467 16.60 -9.39 11.95
CA LYS A 467 17.62 -8.87 11.04
C LYS A 467 17.65 -9.68 9.75
N GLU A 468 18.32 -9.12 8.75
CA GLU A 468 18.59 -9.81 7.48
C GLU A 468 19.47 -11.07 7.69
N PRO A 469 19.37 -12.10 6.82
CA PRO A 469 20.08 -13.38 6.99
C PRO A 469 21.57 -13.25 7.26
N PHE A 470 22.26 -12.35 6.54
CA PHE A 470 23.70 -12.13 6.67
C PHE A 470 24.12 -11.37 7.93
N ASN A 471 23.17 -10.72 8.61
CA ASN A 471 23.36 -10.02 9.87
C ASN A 471 22.86 -10.83 11.10
N THR A 472 22.35 -12.05 10.86
CA THR A 472 21.79 -12.93 11.88
C THR A 472 22.84 -13.91 12.38
N ASP A 473 23.20 -13.83 13.67
CA ASP A 473 24.00 -14.84 14.35
C ASP A 473 23.08 -16.02 14.74
N LYS A 474 23.14 -17.09 13.94
CA LYS A 474 22.31 -18.29 14.13
C LYS A 474 22.62 -19.02 15.43
N ALA A 475 23.88 -19.07 15.85
CA ALA A 475 24.28 -19.74 17.07
C ALA A 475 23.76 -19.01 18.31
N GLU A 476 23.83 -17.65 18.30
CA GLU A 476 23.25 -16.84 19.36
C GLU A 476 21.71 -16.93 19.34
N ALA A 477 21.06 -16.96 18.17
CA ALA A 477 19.62 -17.15 18.07
C ALA A 477 19.17 -18.50 18.64
N GLU A 478 19.88 -19.59 18.34
CA GLU A 478 19.63 -20.91 18.92
C GLU A 478 19.78 -20.90 20.43
N LYS A 479 20.86 -20.30 20.94
CA LYS A 479 21.10 -20.16 22.39
C LYS A 479 19.95 -19.42 23.07
N MET A 480 19.46 -18.30 22.51
CA MET A 480 18.35 -17.53 23.09
C MET A 480 17.04 -18.30 23.03
N LEU A 481 16.79 -19.07 21.97
CA LEU A 481 15.62 -19.96 21.89
C LEU A 481 15.63 -21.04 22.96
N ARG A 482 16.78 -21.68 23.20
CA ARG A 482 16.91 -22.68 24.27
C ARG A 482 16.71 -22.06 25.66
N LEU A 483 17.28 -20.88 25.92
CA LEU A 483 17.06 -20.13 27.14
C LEU A 483 15.61 -19.69 27.35
N ALA A 484 14.89 -19.36 26.27
CA ALA A 484 13.47 -19.05 26.30
C ALA A 484 12.57 -20.30 26.45
N GLY A 485 13.14 -21.51 26.50
CA GLY A 485 12.40 -22.76 26.67
C GLY A 485 11.80 -23.33 25.40
N LEU A 486 12.41 -23.04 24.23
CA LEU A 486 12.04 -23.61 22.92
C LEU A 486 12.99 -24.73 22.47
N GLY A 487 13.92 -25.18 23.32
CA GLY A 487 14.91 -26.20 22.98
C GLY A 487 14.28 -27.50 22.44
N ASP A 488 13.34 -28.07 23.19
CA ASP A 488 12.65 -29.34 22.81
C ASP A 488 11.89 -29.24 21.47
N LYS A 489 11.37 -28.05 21.14
CA LYS A 489 10.73 -27.79 19.87
C LYS A 489 11.77 -27.72 18.75
N LEU A 490 12.85 -26.99 19.00
CA LEU A 490 13.93 -26.80 18.03
C LEU A 490 14.59 -28.13 17.65
N ASP A 491 14.79 -29.02 18.63
CA ASP A 491 15.39 -30.35 18.40
C ASP A 491 14.49 -31.27 17.55
N LYS A 492 13.20 -30.98 17.44
CA LYS A 492 12.23 -31.69 16.57
C LYS A 492 12.15 -31.14 15.16
N LEU A 493 12.76 -29.98 14.91
CA LEU A 493 12.74 -29.36 13.58
C LEU A 493 13.92 -29.88 12.75
N GLU A 494 13.63 -30.45 11.58
CA GLU A 494 14.65 -31.05 10.69
C GLU A 494 15.77 -30.04 10.30
N LYS A 495 15.40 -28.77 10.08
CA LYS A 495 16.32 -27.69 9.71
C LYS A 495 16.75 -26.82 10.89
N GLY A 496 16.38 -27.20 12.14
CA GLY A 496 16.68 -26.41 13.34
C GLY A 496 16.24 -24.94 13.21
N VAL A 497 17.15 -24.00 13.45
CA VAL A 497 16.92 -22.56 13.35
C VAL A 497 16.68 -22.05 11.93
N ASP A 498 16.98 -22.84 10.91
CA ASP A 498 16.74 -22.52 9.50
C ASP A 498 15.36 -22.99 9.03
N THR A 499 14.52 -23.54 9.92
CA THR A 499 13.15 -23.92 9.60
C THR A 499 12.31 -22.69 9.36
N GLU A 500 11.60 -22.65 8.23
CA GLU A 500 10.64 -21.60 7.88
C GLU A 500 9.41 -21.65 8.82
N LEU A 501 8.98 -20.49 9.29
CA LEU A 501 7.76 -20.35 10.07
C LEU A 501 6.60 -19.94 9.16
N LEU A 502 5.41 -20.39 9.51
CA LEU A 502 4.15 -20.21 8.79
C LEU A 502 4.14 -20.88 7.39
N LYS A 503 3.02 -21.49 7.02
CA LYS A 503 2.78 -22.11 5.69
C LYS A 503 2.29 -21.09 4.66
N VAL A 504 2.80 -19.86 4.68
CA VAL A 504 2.35 -18.78 3.79
C VAL A 504 3.18 -18.71 2.52
N LEU A 505 4.49 -18.91 2.63
CA LEU A 505 5.43 -18.83 1.51
C LEU A 505 5.97 -20.20 1.11
N TYR A 506 6.09 -21.13 2.05
CA TYR A 506 6.67 -22.45 1.85
C TYR A 506 5.75 -23.53 2.42
N ASP A 507 5.56 -24.63 1.69
CA ASP A 507 4.67 -25.73 2.08
C ASP A 507 5.17 -26.49 3.32
N ASP A 508 6.49 -26.51 3.55
CA ASP A 508 7.16 -27.12 4.69
C ASP A 508 7.28 -26.20 5.91
N GLY A 509 6.70 -24.99 5.85
CA GLY A 509 6.67 -24.07 6.97
C GLY A 509 5.98 -24.65 8.20
N VAL A 510 6.42 -24.27 9.40
CA VAL A 510 5.90 -24.76 10.68
C VAL A 510 5.14 -23.67 11.41
N ASP A 511 3.94 -24.01 11.92
CA ASP A 511 3.18 -23.13 12.79
C ASP A 511 3.58 -23.38 14.26
N LEU A 512 3.69 -22.27 15.00
CA LEU A 512 3.94 -22.29 16.45
C LEU A 512 2.61 -22.19 17.20
N SER A 513 2.50 -22.95 18.30
CA SER A 513 1.41 -22.78 19.28
C SER A 513 1.49 -21.42 19.98
N GLY A 514 0.41 -20.99 20.65
CA GLY A 514 0.38 -19.73 21.39
C GLY A 514 1.52 -19.59 22.39
N GLY A 515 1.80 -20.63 23.19
CA GLY A 515 2.89 -20.65 24.14
C GLY A 515 4.28 -20.63 23.47
N GLU A 516 4.46 -21.31 22.34
CA GLU A 516 5.71 -21.27 21.55
C GLU A 516 5.95 -19.88 20.95
N LYS A 517 4.89 -19.18 20.50
CA LYS A 517 4.99 -17.78 20.04
C LYS A 517 5.44 -16.84 21.15
N GLN A 518 4.92 -16.99 22.37
CA GLN A 518 5.36 -16.19 23.51
C GLN A 518 6.84 -16.45 23.85
N LYS A 519 7.28 -17.71 23.85
CA LYS A 519 8.69 -18.06 24.04
C LYS A 519 9.58 -17.50 22.92
N LEU A 520 9.10 -17.44 21.67
CA LEU A 520 9.80 -16.78 20.57
C LEU A 520 9.96 -15.28 20.81
N ALA A 521 8.91 -14.58 21.30
CA ALA A 521 9.00 -13.16 21.65
C ALA A 521 10.03 -12.90 22.75
N LEU A 522 10.09 -13.81 23.74
CA LEU A 522 11.11 -13.75 24.78
C LEU A 522 12.52 -13.95 24.21
N ALA A 523 12.72 -14.92 23.30
CA ALA A 523 14.01 -15.13 22.64
C ALA A 523 14.44 -13.89 21.85
N ARG A 524 13.50 -13.17 21.18
CA ARG A 524 13.75 -11.86 20.53
C ARG A 524 14.29 -10.83 21.51
N ALA A 525 13.62 -10.68 22.67
CA ALA A 525 14.02 -9.73 23.67
C ALA A 525 15.42 -10.04 24.24
N LEU A 526 15.73 -11.32 24.45
CA LEU A 526 17.03 -11.76 24.92
C LEU A 526 18.14 -11.54 23.87
N TYR A 527 17.84 -11.85 22.59
CA TYR A 527 18.79 -11.68 21.49
C TYR A 527 19.19 -10.21 21.27
N LYS A 528 18.25 -9.28 21.45
CA LYS A 528 18.50 -7.84 21.26
C LYS A 528 19.52 -7.25 22.24
N LYS A 529 19.74 -7.87 23.41
CA LYS A 529 20.72 -7.44 24.45
C LYS A 529 20.61 -5.98 24.87
N SER A 530 19.40 -5.42 24.86
CA SER A 530 19.13 -4.02 25.19
C SER A 530 19.26 -3.75 26.70
N LYS A 531 19.39 -2.47 27.07
CA LYS A 531 19.54 -2.00 28.46
C LYS A 531 18.27 -2.17 29.29
N ILE A 532 17.10 -2.12 28.63
CA ILE A 532 15.79 -2.14 29.28
C ILE A 532 14.94 -3.25 28.64
N ILE A 533 14.38 -4.11 29.49
CA ILE A 533 13.48 -5.18 29.05
C ILE A 533 12.05 -4.80 29.41
N VAL A 534 11.13 -5.00 28.45
CA VAL A 534 9.71 -4.72 28.65
C VAL A 534 8.92 -5.96 28.29
N LEU A 535 8.18 -6.50 29.24
CA LEU A 535 7.36 -7.70 29.06
C LEU A 535 5.90 -7.39 29.31
N ASP A 536 5.10 -7.54 28.29
CA ASP A 536 3.65 -7.37 28.34
C ASP A 536 2.98 -8.75 28.31
N GLU A 537 2.59 -9.26 29.48
CA GLU A 537 1.95 -10.57 29.72
C GLU A 537 2.67 -11.76 29.05
N PRO A 538 3.95 -11.96 29.29
CA PRO A 538 4.76 -12.94 28.56
C PRO A 538 4.36 -14.40 28.83
N THR A 539 3.43 -14.65 29.76
CA THR A 539 3.05 -15.98 30.24
C THR A 539 1.58 -16.31 30.06
N ALA A 540 0.80 -15.47 29.37
CA ALA A 540 -0.66 -15.65 29.24
C ALA A 540 -1.09 -17.02 28.67
N ALA A 541 -0.26 -17.68 27.87
CA ALA A 541 -0.52 -19.00 27.27
C ALA A 541 0.28 -20.14 27.93
N LEU A 542 0.92 -19.91 29.09
CA LEU A 542 1.69 -20.92 29.84
C LEU A 542 0.89 -21.45 31.04
N ASP A 543 1.15 -22.70 31.38
CA ASP A 543 0.68 -23.26 32.67
C ASP A 543 1.46 -22.68 33.86
N ALA A 544 0.91 -22.80 35.07
CA ALA A 544 1.47 -22.20 36.28
C ALA A 544 2.91 -22.68 36.58
N LEU A 545 3.25 -23.93 36.29
CA LEU A 545 4.58 -24.47 36.55
C LEU A 545 5.61 -23.98 35.52
N ALA A 546 5.22 -23.94 34.23
CA ALA A 546 6.05 -23.37 33.16
C ALA A 546 6.28 -21.89 33.40
N GLU A 547 5.27 -21.15 33.87
CA GLU A 547 5.36 -19.75 34.22
C GLU A 547 6.37 -19.52 35.37
N PHE A 548 6.25 -20.27 36.45
CA PHE A 548 7.16 -20.15 37.60
C PHE A 548 8.62 -20.42 37.18
N ARG A 549 8.87 -21.48 36.42
CA ARG A 549 10.22 -21.78 35.89
C ARG A 549 10.73 -20.67 34.97
N LEU A 550 9.87 -20.11 34.15
CA LEU A 550 10.23 -19.02 33.28
C LEU A 550 10.65 -17.77 34.06
N TYR A 551 9.88 -17.38 35.11
CA TYR A 551 10.21 -16.21 35.91
C TYR A 551 11.51 -16.41 36.72
N GLN A 552 11.76 -17.62 37.26
CA GLN A 552 13.04 -17.93 37.91
C GLN A 552 14.21 -17.76 36.92
N SER A 553 14.15 -18.42 35.78
CA SER A 553 15.19 -18.32 34.75
C SER A 553 15.32 -16.90 34.23
N PHE A 554 14.20 -16.17 34.14
CA PHE A 554 14.16 -14.82 33.62
C PHE A 554 14.79 -13.81 34.60
N ASN A 555 14.63 -13.97 35.88
CA ASN A 555 15.27 -13.12 36.87
C ASN A 555 16.81 -13.17 36.77
N ASP A 556 17.33 -14.37 36.51
CA ASP A 556 18.77 -14.59 36.29
C ASP A 556 19.21 -14.00 34.93
N LEU A 557 18.36 -14.12 33.89
CA LEU A 557 18.66 -13.62 32.55
C LEU A 557 18.59 -12.09 32.44
N VAL A 558 17.66 -11.45 33.16
CA VAL A 558 17.56 -9.98 33.25
C VAL A 558 18.77 -9.42 33.99
N GLY A 559 19.24 -10.10 35.01
CA GLY A 559 20.38 -9.68 35.86
C GLY A 559 20.12 -8.29 36.45
N GLU A 560 21.09 -7.39 36.31
CA GLU A 560 21.01 -6.01 36.81
C GLU A 560 20.39 -4.99 35.82
N ARG A 561 19.80 -5.45 34.72
CA ARG A 561 19.15 -4.56 33.74
C ARG A 561 17.84 -4.02 34.30
N THR A 562 17.43 -2.85 33.83
CA THR A 562 16.09 -2.32 34.12
C THR A 562 15.03 -3.16 33.41
N ALA A 563 13.96 -3.53 34.14
CA ALA A 563 12.88 -4.32 33.58
C ALA A 563 11.50 -3.79 33.97
N VAL A 564 10.55 -3.82 33.06
CA VAL A 564 9.14 -3.51 33.32
C VAL A 564 8.29 -4.70 32.92
N TYR A 565 7.50 -5.18 33.86
CA TYR A 565 6.62 -6.34 33.70
C TYR A 565 5.17 -5.93 33.81
N ILE A 566 4.37 -6.19 32.78
CA ILE A 566 2.91 -6.23 32.95
C ILE A 566 2.51 -7.67 33.23
N SER A 567 1.78 -7.87 34.32
CA SER A 567 1.20 -9.17 34.62
C SER A 567 -0.22 -9.04 35.15
N HIS A 568 -1.09 -9.92 34.66
CA HIS A 568 -2.40 -10.17 35.25
C HIS A 568 -2.33 -11.21 36.40
N ARG A 569 -1.19 -11.93 36.53
CA ARG A 569 -0.96 -12.92 37.58
C ARG A 569 -0.05 -12.33 38.61
N LEU A 570 -0.60 -12.05 39.79
CA LEU A 570 0.12 -11.36 40.85
C LEU A 570 1.23 -12.21 41.51
N SER A 571 1.27 -13.51 41.26
CA SER A 571 2.39 -14.39 41.70
C SER A 571 3.74 -13.91 41.14
N SER A 572 3.75 -13.30 39.97
CA SER A 572 4.97 -12.76 39.33
C SER A 572 5.48 -11.47 39.97
N THR A 573 4.65 -10.73 40.71
CA THR A 573 5.06 -9.45 41.34
C THR A 573 6.09 -9.63 42.44
N ARG A 574 6.18 -10.81 43.05
CA ARG A 574 7.17 -11.15 44.08
C ARG A 574 8.61 -11.14 43.56
N PHE A 575 8.81 -11.26 42.25
CA PHE A 575 10.15 -11.21 41.66
C PHE A 575 10.59 -9.80 41.27
N CYS A 576 9.74 -8.78 41.52
CA CYS A 576 10.00 -7.39 41.20
C CYS A 576 10.36 -6.59 42.44
N ASP A 577 11.19 -5.54 42.26
CA ASP A 577 11.61 -4.66 43.33
C ASP A 577 10.45 -3.79 43.84
N ARG A 578 9.63 -3.30 42.91
CA ARG A 578 8.41 -2.54 43.19
C ARG A 578 7.25 -2.93 42.30
N VAL A 579 6.06 -2.63 42.79
CA VAL A 579 4.78 -2.82 42.10
C VAL A 579 4.08 -1.49 41.99
N ALA A 580 3.66 -1.12 40.77
CA ALA A 580 2.80 0.02 40.50
C ALA A 580 1.40 -0.47 40.12
N MET A 581 0.40 -0.13 40.96
CA MET A 581 -1.00 -0.49 40.77
C MET A 581 -1.72 0.58 40.00
N PHE A 582 -2.30 0.20 38.88
CA PHE A 582 -3.11 1.06 38.01
C PHE A 582 -4.60 0.75 38.14
N LYS A 583 -5.42 1.81 38.25
CA LYS A 583 -6.88 1.72 38.26
C LYS A 583 -7.47 2.92 37.50
N ASP A 584 -8.35 2.67 36.56
CA ASP A 584 -9.07 3.70 35.79
C ASP A 584 -8.18 4.77 35.10
N GLY A 585 -6.96 4.36 34.69
CA GLY A 585 -5.98 5.24 34.06
C GLY A 585 -5.10 6.02 35.02
N GLU A 586 -5.21 5.82 36.31
CA GLU A 586 -4.40 6.46 37.35
C GLU A 586 -3.51 5.44 38.08
N MET A 587 -2.35 5.85 38.52
CA MET A 587 -1.52 5.06 39.39
C MET A 587 -1.96 5.32 40.84
N VAL A 588 -2.58 4.31 41.46
CA VAL A 588 -3.20 4.45 42.81
C VAL A 588 -2.26 4.04 43.94
N GLU A 589 -1.39 3.06 43.72
CA GLU A 589 -0.47 2.55 44.72
C GLU A 589 0.88 2.23 44.09
N ILE A 590 1.96 2.43 44.83
CA ILE A 590 3.31 2.02 44.45
C ILE A 590 4.12 1.63 45.71
N GLY A 591 4.78 0.49 45.68
CA GLY A 591 5.57 -0.01 46.81
C GLY A 591 6.16 -1.39 46.51
N THR A 592 6.79 -2.01 47.53
CA THR A 592 7.17 -3.42 47.48
C THR A 592 5.93 -4.30 47.66
N HIS A 593 6.00 -5.56 47.24
CA HIS A 593 4.90 -6.52 47.47
C HIS A 593 4.45 -6.51 48.95
N ASP A 594 5.39 -6.62 49.89
CA ASP A 594 5.11 -6.71 51.33
C ASP A 594 4.47 -5.41 51.85
N SER A 595 5.01 -4.25 51.48
CA SER A 595 4.44 -2.95 51.88
C SER A 595 3.03 -2.72 51.39
N LEU A 596 2.72 -3.16 50.16
CA LEU A 596 1.37 -3.03 49.59
C LEU A 596 0.38 -4.02 50.17
N MET A 597 0.84 -5.20 50.60
CA MET A 597 0.01 -6.16 51.32
C MET A 597 -0.30 -5.67 52.75
N GLU A 598 0.66 -5.04 53.43
CA GLU A 598 0.46 -4.42 54.75
C GLU A 598 -0.46 -3.20 54.69
N ALA A 599 -0.40 -2.42 53.62
CA ALA A 599 -1.26 -1.26 53.41
C ALA A 599 -2.74 -1.61 53.23
N ASP A 600 -3.06 -2.89 52.96
CA ASP A 600 -4.41 -3.44 52.83
C ASP A 600 -5.30 -2.68 51.81
N GLY A 601 -4.68 -2.24 50.72
CA GLY A 601 -5.31 -1.43 49.68
C GLY A 601 -5.78 -2.25 48.46
N ALA A 602 -5.97 -1.57 47.34
CA ALA A 602 -6.48 -2.16 46.09
C ALA A 602 -5.58 -3.30 45.55
N TYR A 603 -4.26 -3.21 45.77
CA TYR A 603 -3.33 -4.29 45.43
C TYR A 603 -3.56 -5.53 46.30
N ALA A 604 -3.66 -5.36 47.63
CA ALA A 604 -3.89 -6.47 48.54
C ALA A 604 -5.23 -7.18 48.27
N ASP A 605 -6.29 -6.40 48.01
CA ASP A 605 -7.60 -6.94 47.61
C ASP A 605 -7.51 -7.78 46.33
N MET A 606 -6.87 -7.26 45.29
CA MET A 606 -6.69 -7.97 44.04
C MET A 606 -5.86 -9.24 44.21
N PHE A 607 -4.82 -9.18 45.04
CA PHE A 607 -3.96 -10.33 45.35
C PHE A 607 -4.73 -11.44 46.07
N ARG A 608 -5.53 -11.09 47.09
CA ARG A 608 -6.36 -12.05 47.83
C ARG A 608 -7.39 -12.73 46.95
N VAL A 609 -8.08 -11.97 46.11
CA VAL A 609 -9.06 -12.55 45.19
C VAL A 609 -8.39 -13.56 44.27
N GLN A 610 -7.20 -13.26 43.70
CA GLN A 610 -6.49 -14.23 42.88
C GLN A 610 -5.98 -15.43 43.68
N ALA A 611 -5.52 -15.24 44.91
CA ALA A 611 -5.03 -16.32 45.76
C ALA A 611 -6.16 -17.31 46.16
N GLN A 612 -7.39 -16.84 46.32
CA GLN A 612 -8.54 -17.70 46.64
C GLN A 612 -8.79 -18.75 45.54
N TYR A 613 -8.70 -18.37 44.25
CA TYR A 613 -8.85 -19.32 43.14
C TYR A 613 -7.79 -20.44 43.16
N TYR A 614 -6.61 -20.20 43.71
CA TYR A 614 -5.54 -21.23 43.83
C TYR A 614 -5.66 -22.11 45.09
N VAL A 615 -6.41 -21.68 46.11
CA VAL A 615 -6.60 -22.42 47.37
C VAL A 615 -7.83 -23.34 47.25
N GLU A 616 -8.91 -22.90 46.63
CA GLU A 616 -10.12 -23.71 46.42
C GLU A 616 -9.88 -24.91 45.48
N ASP A 617 -8.94 -24.85 44.57
CA ASP A 617 -8.56 -26.00 43.73
C ASP A 617 -7.85 -27.13 44.49
N LYS A 618 -7.30 -26.88 45.71
CA LYS A 618 -6.69 -27.95 46.50
C LYS A 618 -7.71 -28.83 47.20
N ASP A 619 -8.87 -28.30 47.56
CA ASP A 619 -9.91 -29.04 48.24
C ASP A 619 -10.77 -29.93 47.29
N ILE A 620 -10.66 -29.71 45.96
CA ILE A 620 -11.36 -30.50 44.96
C ILE A 620 -10.61 -31.80 44.61
N PHE A 621 -9.30 -31.90 44.88
CA PHE A 621 -8.48 -33.07 44.55
C PHE A 621 -8.39 -34.10 45.70
N ASP A 622 -8.96 -33.85 46.88
CA ASP A 622 -9.04 -34.79 48.00
C ASP A 622 -10.36 -35.60 48.04
N VAL A 623 -11.02 -35.77 46.92
CA VAL A 623 -12.12 -36.77 46.82
C VAL A 623 -11.50 -38.15 46.59
N PRO A 624 -11.58 -39.09 47.55
CA PRO A 624 -11.03 -40.43 47.37
C PRO A 624 -11.80 -41.12 46.19
N CYS A 625 -11.05 -41.63 45.23
CA CYS A 625 -11.59 -42.51 44.22
C CYS A 625 -12.27 -43.69 44.88
N GLN A 626 -13.59 -43.68 44.99
CA GLN A 626 -14.34 -44.90 45.28
C GLN A 626 -14.17 -45.86 44.09
N GLU A 627 -13.52 -46.99 44.39
CA GLU A 627 -13.47 -48.12 43.47
C GLU A 627 -14.89 -48.50 43.05
N VAL A 628 -15.21 -48.27 41.79
CA VAL A 628 -16.41 -48.87 41.14
C VAL A 628 -16.09 -50.33 40.94
N THR A 629 -16.46 -51.17 41.94
CA THR A 629 -16.52 -52.62 41.76
C THR A 629 -17.53 -52.94 40.68
N SER A 630 -17.04 -53.50 39.58
CA SER A 630 -17.82 -54.11 38.55
C SER A 630 -18.60 -55.31 39.10
N ASN A 631 -19.91 -55.21 39.15
CA ASN A 631 -20.78 -56.37 39.25
C ASN A 631 -21.97 -56.17 38.31
N GLY A 632 -22.11 -57.12 37.35
CA GLY A 632 -23.31 -57.40 36.54
C GLY A 632 -23.20 -57.00 35.08
#